data_fea5868fdddadb5193d27d3ed024076e
#
_entry.id   fea5868fdddadb5193d27d3ed024076e
#
_cell.length_a   1.000
_cell.length_b   1.000
_cell.length_c   1.000
_cell.angle_alpha   90.00
_cell.angle_beta   90.00
_cell.angle_gamma   90.00
#
_symmetry.space_group_name_H-M   'P 1'
#
loop_
_entity.id
_entity.type
_entity.pdbx_description
1 polymer ?
#
loop_
_entity_poly.entity_id
_entity_poly.type
_entity_poly.pdbx_seq_one_letter_code
_entity_poly.pdbx_strand_id
1 'polypeptide(L)'
;IQIPISVPWSDDFKLPGLGILIILAVITVVGYIGTRFVRNPFFILFENLMERTPLLKVIYSSVKDLIEAFVGEKKRFNQPVLVTVNKNPSVQRIGFITENDLSELGLGKEKMAVYLPFSYGFNGQLVIVDGDQVQKLDASGTEMMKFVISGGVTDI
;
A
#
# COMPACT_ATOMS: atom_id res chain seq x y z
N ILE A 1 -28.29 7.94 -1.42
CA ILE A 1 -28.27 8.51 -0.04
C ILE A 1 -28.93 9.87 -0.16
N GLN A 2 -30.16 9.99 0.35
CA GLN A 2 -30.89 11.25 0.40
C GLN A 2 -30.57 11.91 1.75
N ILE A 3 -29.91 13.05 1.72
CA ILE A 3 -29.70 13.88 2.91
C ILE A 3 -30.87 14.86 2.95
N PRO A 4 -31.78 14.80 3.94
CA PRO A 4 -32.84 15.78 4.07
C PRO A 4 -32.24 17.06 4.67
N ILE A 5 -31.93 18.03 3.83
CA ILE A 5 -31.64 19.39 4.27
C ILE A 5 -32.94 20.17 4.20
N SER A 6 -33.61 20.31 5.33
CA SER A 6 -34.77 21.19 5.45
C SER A 6 -34.31 22.64 5.59
N VAL A 7 -34.46 23.44 4.53
CA VAL A 7 -34.26 24.88 4.55
C VAL A 7 -35.60 25.55 4.84
N PRO A 8 -35.73 26.50 5.81
CA PRO A 8 -37.01 26.99 6.32
C PRO A 8 -37.90 27.75 5.35
N TRP A 9 -37.51 27.94 4.10
CA TRP A 9 -38.27 28.75 3.11
C TRP A 9 -38.38 28.09 1.73
N SER A 10 -38.11 26.77 1.60
CA SER A 10 -38.24 26.12 0.29
C SER A 10 -39.13 24.89 0.38
N ASP A 11 -40.32 25.00 -0.21
CA ASP A 11 -41.12 23.87 -0.58
C ASP A 11 -40.36 23.00 -1.58
N ASP A 12 -40.07 21.76 -1.21
CA ASP A 12 -39.69 20.59 -2.02
C ASP A 12 -38.80 20.80 -3.26
N PHE A 13 -37.76 21.61 -3.20
CA PHE A 13 -36.78 21.69 -4.27
C PHE A 13 -35.78 20.52 -4.16
N LYS A 14 -36.20 19.35 -4.62
CA LYS A 14 -35.34 18.15 -4.75
C LYS A 14 -34.54 18.28 -6.04
N LEU A 15 -33.35 18.86 -5.98
CA LEU A 15 -32.40 18.79 -7.11
C LEU A 15 -31.72 17.42 -7.09
N PRO A 16 -32.05 16.51 -8.04
CA PRO A 16 -31.34 15.25 -8.17
C PRO A 16 -29.89 15.55 -8.56
N GLY A 17 -28.93 15.12 -7.74
CA GLY A 17 -27.50 15.35 -8.00
C GLY A 17 -26.83 16.40 -7.11
N LEU A 18 -27.57 17.22 -6.34
CA LEU A 18 -26.98 18.21 -5.44
C LEU A 18 -26.04 17.58 -4.41
N GLY A 19 -26.35 16.40 -3.91
CA GLY A 19 -25.48 15.64 -3.01
C GLY A 19 -24.13 15.28 -3.62
N ILE A 20 -24.13 14.93 -4.91
CA ILE A 20 -22.89 14.60 -5.64
C ILE A 20 -22.04 15.87 -5.82
N LEU A 21 -22.65 17.01 -6.15
CA LEU A 21 -21.95 18.28 -6.28
C LEU A 21 -21.33 18.73 -4.96
N ILE A 22 -22.05 18.57 -3.83
CA ILE A 22 -21.53 18.89 -2.50
C ILE A 22 -20.34 17.98 -2.16
N ILE A 23 -20.45 16.69 -2.40
CA ILE A 23 -19.35 15.74 -2.15
C ILE A 23 -18.13 16.10 -2.98
N LEU A 24 -18.30 16.37 -4.27
CA LEU A 24 -17.21 16.79 -5.15
C LEU A 24 -16.59 18.12 -4.69
N ALA A 25 -17.38 19.09 -4.28
CA ALA A 25 -16.89 20.35 -3.74
C ALA A 25 -16.07 20.13 -2.45
N VAL A 26 -16.56 19.31 -1.52
CA VAL A 26 -15.85 18.97 -0.27
C VAL A 26 -14.53 18.27 -0.58
N ILE A 27 -14.52 17.26 -1.45
CA ILE A 27 -13.29 16.56 -1.85
C ILE A 27 -12.29 17.53 -2.49
N THR A 28 -12.77 18.43 -3.36
CA THR A 28 -11.92 19.42 -4.03
C THR A 28 -11.31 20.39 -3.02
N VAL A 29 -12.10 20.89 -2.07
CA VAL A 29 -11.64 21.81 -1.02
C VAL A 29 -10.62 21.12 -0.11
N VAL A 30 -10.91 19.89 0.32
CA VAL A 30 -9.99 19.10 1.15
C VAL A 30 -8.69 18.79 0.40
N GLY A 31 -8.76 18.43 -0.89
CA GLY A 31 -7.60 18.22 -1.75
C GLY A 31 -6.77 19.50 -1.93
N TYR A 32 -7.43 20.64 -2.16
CA TYR A 32 -6.77 21.93 -2.29
C TYR A 32 -6.07 22.36 -0.99
N ILE A 33 -6.75 22.23 0.14
CA ILE A 33 -6.17 22.50 1.47
C ILE A 33 -4.99 21.55 1.73
N GLY A 34 -5.12 20.26 1.42
CA GLY A 34 -4.08 19.27 1.59
C GLY A 34 -2.82 19.61 0.79
N THR A 35 -2.96 19.98 -0.50
CA THR A 35 -1.81 20.38 -1.33
C THR A 35 -1.13 21.67 -0.86
N ARG A 36 -1.92 22.60 -0.30
CA ARG A 36 -1.39 23.83 0.28
C ARG A 36 -0.65 23.57 1.60
N PHE A 37 -1.15 22.63 2.41
CA PHE A 37 -0.55 22.26 3.70
C PHE A 37 0.81 21.58 3.52
N VAL A 38 0.93 20.66 2.55
CA VAL A 38 2.19 19.94 2.25
C VAL A 38 3.30 20.89 1.77
N ARG A 39 2.94 22.02 1.15
CA ARG A 39 3.90 23.06 0.68
C ARG A 39 4.22 24.13 1.72
N ASN A 40 3.63 24.07 2.90
CA ASN A 40 3.78 25.10 3.92
C ASN A 40 5.06 24.84 4.76
N PRO A 41 5.87 25.87 5.08
CA PRO A 41 7.05 25.76 5.95
C PRO A 41 6.72 25.20 7.35
N PHE A 42 5.46 25.25 7.78
CA PHE A 42 5.00 24.57 9.00
C PHE A 42 5.16 23.04 8.93
N PHE A 43 5.07 22.43 7.75
CA PHE A 43 5.30 21.01 7.60
C PHE A 43 6.78 20.66 7.82
N ILE A 44 7.69 21.51 7.32
CA ILE A 44 9.12 21.39 7.54
C ILE A 44 9.46 21.59 9.02
N LEU A 45 8.78 22.52 9.70
CA LEU A 45 8.96 22.73 11.14
C LEU A 45 8.46 21.53 11.95
N PHE A 46 7.35 20.93 11.53
CA PHE A 46 6.78 19.72 12.14
C PHE A 46 7.69 18.50 11.90
N GLU A 47 8.23 18.37 10.70
CA GLU A 47 9.21 17.33 10.35
C GLU A 47 10.48 17.46 11.20
N ASN A 48 11.01 18.67 11.36
CA ASN A 48 12.16 18.96 12.24
C ASN A 48 11.86 18.71 13.73
N LEU A 49 10.62 18.94 14.16
CA LEU A 49 10.19 18.65 15.54
C LEU A 49 10.05 17.15 15.79
N MET A 50 9.53 16.42 14.78
CA MET A 50 9.42 14.97 14.82
C MET A 50 10.79 14.28 14.78
N GLU A 51 11.76 14.84 14.05
CA GLU A 51 13.13 14.32 14.00
C GLU A 51 13.85 14.39 15.38
N ARG A 52 13.43 15.29 16.26
CA ARG A 52 13.99 15.42 17.63
C ARG A 52 13.42 14.40 18.62
N THR A 53 12.37 13.69 18.26
CA THR A 53 11.75 12.68 19.12
C THR A 53 12.06 11.29 18.57
N PRO A 54 12.98 10.51 19.18
CA PRO A 54 13.49 9.25 18.60
C PRO A 54 12.37 8.25 18.27
N LEU A 55 11.33 8.20 19.08
CA LEU A 55 10.21 7.26 18.91
C LEU A 55 9.33 7.63 17.71
N LEU A 56 9.05 8.93 17.52
CA LEU A 56 8.25 9.42 16.39
C LEU A 56 8.99 9.29 15.07
N LYS A 57 10.32 9.47 15.09
CA LYS A 57 11.18 9.26 13.92
C LYS A 57 11.08 7.82 13.40
N VAL A 58 11.12 6.83 14.29
CA VAL A 58 11.01 5.41 13.90
C VAL A 58 9.64 5.13 13.27
N ILE A 59 8.55 5.63 13.87
CA ILE A 59 7.20 5.42 13.32
C ILE A 59 7.06 6.11 11.96
N TYR A 60 7.49 7.37 11.85
CA TYR A 60 7.41 8.13 10.59
C TYR A 60 8.23 7.49 9.47
N SER A 61 9.49 7.09 9.74
CA SER A 61 10.32 6.42 8.75
C SER A 61 9.70 5.10 8.31
N SER A 62 9.17 4.30 9.24
CA SER A 62 8.52 3.04 8.91
C SER A 62 7.29 3.22 8.02
N VAL A 63 6.45 4.22 8.29
CA VAL A 63 5.28 4.53 7.45
C VAL A 63 5.72 5.07 6.08
N LYS A 64 6.72 5.95 6.05
CA LYS A 64 7.29 6.48 4.81
C LYS A 64 7.88 5.36 3.96
N ASP A 65 8.71 4.49 4.55
CA ASP A 65 9.31 3.34 3.89
C ASP A 65 8.25 2.37 3.35
N LEU A 66 7.16 2.18 4.11
CA LEU A 66 6.02 1.38 3.67
C LEU A 66 5.34 1.99 2.44
N ILE A 67 5.05 3.30 2.48
CA ILE A 67 4.43 4.01 1.34
C ILE A 67 5.36 3.97 0.12
N GLU A 68 6.66 4.23 0.29
CA GLU A 68 7.64 4.18 -0.79
C GLU A 68 7.78 2.77 -1.39
N ALA A 69 7.61 1.72 -0.59
CA ALA A 69 7.61 0.35 -1.07
C ALA A 69 6.45 0.07 -2.03
N PHE A 70 5.29 0.70 -1.83
CA PHE A 70 4.10 0.52 -2.68
C PHE A 70 4.01 1.52 -3.83
N VAL A 71 4.45 2.76 -3.64
CA VAL A 71 4.16 3.89 -4.57
C VAL A 71 5.43 4.51 -5.14
N GLY A 72 6.60 4.37 -4.47
CA GLY A 72 7.85 5.02 -4.83
C GLY A 72 8.53 4.46 -6.08
N GLU A 73 9.48 5.24 -6.65
CA GLU A 73 10.32 4.83 -7.80
C GLU A 73 11.20 3.61 -7.49
N LYS A 74 11.55 3.39 -6.23
CA LYS A 74 12.21 2.16 -5.74
C LYS A 74 11.17 1.13 -5.33
N LYS A 75 10.37 0.66 -6.28
CA LYS A 75 9.37 -0.38 -6.05
C LYS A 75 10.04 -1.62 -5.44
N ARG A 76 9.93 -1.80 -4.14
CA ARG A 76 10.44 -3.00 -3.44
C ARG A 76 9.66 -4.26 -3.84
N PHE A 77 8.43 -4.10 -4.34
CA PHE A 77 7.58 -5.19 -4.82
C PHE A 77 7.60 -5.33 -6.36
N ASN A 78 8.78 -5.17 -6.99
CA ASN A 78 8.93 -5.25 -8.44
C ASN A 78 9.33 -6.65 -8.94
N GLN A 79 9.65 -7.58 -8.04
CA GLN A 79 10.04 -8.95 -8.39
C GLN A 79 9.00 -9.95 -7.89
N PRO A 80 7.91 -10.16 -8.65
CA PRO A 80 6.91 -11.15 -8.32
C PRO A 80 7.45 -12.55 -8.50
N VAL A 81 7.12 -13.43 -7.58
CA VAL A 81 7.57 -14.82 -7.56
C VAL A 81 6.46 -15.76 -7.13
N LEU A 82 6.56 -16.99 -7.59
CA LEU A 82 5.78 -18.10 -7.10
C LEU A 82 6.63 -18.88 -6.07
N VAL A 83 6.13 -18.97 -4.85
CA VAL A 83 6.80 -19.64 -3.73
C VAL A 83 6.11 -20.95 -3.44
N THR A 84 6.87 -22.04 -3.41
CA THR A 84 6.37 -23.35 -2.97
C THR A 84 6.40 -23.42 -1.44
N VAL A 85 5.23 -23.23 -0.82
CA VAL A 85 5.08 -23.22 0.63
C VAL A 85 5.00 -24.65 1.19
N ASN A 86 4.39 -25.55 0.45
CA ASN A 86 4.31 -26.96 0.80
C ASN A 86 4.54 -27.83 -0.43
N LYS A 87 5.37 -28.87 -0.29
CA LYS A 87 5.69 -29.81 -1.38
C LYS A 87 4.68 -30.97 -1.50
N ASN A 88 4.01 -31.31 -0.41
CA ASN A 88 3.04 -32.42 -0.40
C ASN A 88 1.87 -32.19 0.59
N PRO A 89 0.65 -31.87 0.11
CA PRO A 89 0.31 -31.54 -1.26
C PRO A 89 1.00 -30.27 -1.74
N SER A 90 1.22 -30.11 -3.04
CA SER A 90 1.86 -28.92 -3.58
C SER A 90 0.98 -27.69 -3.40
N VAL A 91 1.42 -26.76 -2.56
CA VAL A 91 0.76 -25.46 -2.34
C VAL A 91 1.75 -24.36 -2.68
N GLN A 92 1.37 -23.52 -3.62
CA GLN A 92 2.18 -22.39 -4.06
C GLN A 92 1.45 -21.08 -3.79
N ARG A 93 2.21 -20.02 -3.51
CA ARG A 93 1.69 -18.68 -3.27
C ARG A 93 2.48 -17.66 -4.07
N ILE A 94 1.79 -16.64 -4.55
CA ILE A 94 2.44 -15.49 -5.18
C ILE A 94 2.96 -14.57 -4.08
N GLY A 95 4.22 -14.15 -4.23
CA GLY A 95 4.90 -13.26 -3.32
C GLY A 95 5.81 -12.30 -4.07
N PHE A 96 6.56 -11.50 -3.32
CA PHE A 96 7.51 -10.52 -3.83
C PHE A 96 8.81 -10.64 -3.07
N ILE A 97 9.92 -10.76 -3.77
CA ILE A 97 11.23 -10.74 -3.14
C ILE A 97 11.45 -9.34 -2.55
N THR A 98 11.70 -9.27 -1.26
CA THR A 98 12.02 -8.04 -0.54
C THR A 98 13.49 -7.90 -0.22
N GLU A 99 14.19 -9.03 -0.03
CA GLU A 99 15.64 -9.05 0.18
C GLU A 99 16.24 -10.34 -0.37
N ASN A 100 17.31 -10.22 -1.16
CA ASN A 100 17.98 -11.34 -1.80
C ASN A 100 19.18 -11.86 -0.99
N ASP A 101 19.74 -11.06 -0.11
CA ASP A 101 20.91 -11.42 0.69
C ASP A 101 20.63 -11.18 2.18
N LEU A 102 20.53 -12.27 2.90
CA LEU A 102 20.28 -12.27 4.34
C LEU A 102 21.55 -12.60 5.15
N SER A 103 22.73 -12.43 4.56
CA SER A 103 24.02 -12.72 5.21
C SER A 103 24.24 -11.85 6.46
N GLU A 104 23.73 -10.62 6.49
CA GLU A 104 23.78 -9.75 7.68
C GLU A 104 23.01 -10.32 8.87
N LEU A 105 22.03 -11.18 8.62
CA LEU A 105 21.28 -11.91 9.66
C LEU A 105 21.92 -13.26 10.02
N GLY A 106 23.11 -13.56 9.47
CA GLY A 106 23.81 -14.83 9.68
C GLY A 106 23.19 -16.02 8.94
N LEU A 107 22.31 -15.75 7.96
CA LEU A 107 21.69 -16.78 7.12
C LEU A 107 22.54 -17.03 5.87
N GLY A 108 22.40 -18.24 5.29
CA GLY A 108 23.12 -18.58 4.06
C GLY A 108 22.69 -17.72 2.87
N LYS A 109 23.62 -17.52 1.90
CA LYS A 109 23.39 -16.73 0.69
C LYS A 109 22.29 -17.27 -0.24
N GLU A 110 21.90 -18.53 -0.05
CA GLU A 110 20.81 -19.19 -0.78
C GLU A 110 19.43 -18.80 -0.27
N LYS A 111 19.37 -18.13 0.89
CA LYS A 111 18.11 -17.70 1.50
C LYS A 111 17.73 -16.28 1.11
N MET A 112 16.44 -16.11 0.86
CA MET A 112 15.86 -14.83 0.52
C MET A 112 14.61 -14.54 1.32
N ALA A 113 14.33 -13.27 1.54
CA ALA A 113 13.08 -12.81 2.16
C ALA A 113 12.03 -12.57 1.08
N VAL A 114 10.86 -13.17 1.28
CA VAL A 114 9.72 -13.01 0.38
C VAL A 114 8.50 -12.56 1.17
N TYR A 115 7.89 -11.49 0.70
CA TYR A 115 6.62 -11.01 1.24
C TYR A 115 5.47 -11.68 0.50
N LEU A 116 4.57 -12.31 1.24
CA LEU A 116 3.38 -13.00 0.76
C LEU A 116 2.14 -12.17 1.17
N PRO A 117 1.58 -11.32 0.28
CA PRO A 117 0.40 -10.53 0.62
C PRO A 117 -0.83 -11.40 0.78
N PHE A 118 -1.79 -10.94 1.60
CA PHE A 118 -3.11 -11.52 1.69
C PHE A 118 -4.07 -10.84 0.72
N SER A 119 -5.06 -11.60 0.26
CA SER A 119 -6.16 -11.03 -0.53
C SER A 119 -7.02 -10.12 0.33
N TYR A 120 -7.59 -9.08 -0.29
CA TYR A 120 -8.48 -8.08 0.32
C TYR A 120 -7.86 -7.30 1.48
N GLY A 121 -6.52 -7.19 1.52
CA GLY A 121 -5.81 -6.46 2.57
C GLY A 121 -4.44 -5.95 2.14
N PHE A 122 -3.87 -5.01 2.92
CA PHE A 122 -2.51 -4.50 2.75
C PHE A 122 -1.49 -5.23 3.64
N ASN A 123 -1.93 -6.24 4.38
CA ASN A 123 -1.09 -7.06 5.23
C ASN A 123 -0.67 -8.35 4.52
N GLY A 124 0.35 -9.01 5.07
CA GLY A 124 0.90 -10.24 4.52
C GLY A 124 1.85 -10.90 5.51
N GLN A 125 2.54 -11.93 5.04
CA GLN A 125 3.56 -12.64 5.80
C GLN A 125 4.93 -12.42 5.15
N LEU A 126 5.93 -12.15 5.96
CA LEU A 126 7.31 -12.23 5.55
C LEU A 126 7.79 -13.67 5.84
N VAL A 127 8.29 -14.34 4.81
CA VAL A 127 8.87 -15.68 4.93
C VAL A 127 10.30 -15.67 4.42
N ILE A 128 11.13 -16.53 5.02
CA ILE A 128 12.48 -16.79 4.54
C ILE A 128 12.45 -18.17 3.90
N VAL A 129 12.85 -18.21 2.62
CA VAL A 129 12.80 -19.42 1.80
C VAL A 129 14.13 -19.66 1.10
N ASP A 130 14.38 -20.88 0.72
CA ASP A 130 15.53 -21.23 -0.12
C ASP A 130 15.23 -20.89 -1.57
N GLY A 131 16.26 -20.55 -2.35
CA GLY A 131 16.12 -20.13 -3.74
C GLY A 131 15.50 -21.19 -4.66
N ASP A 132 15.65 -22.49 -4.32
CA ASP A 132 15.02 -23.61 -5.03
C ASP A 132 13.48 -23.66 -4.88
N GLN A 133 12.94 -23.00 -3.87
CA GLN A 133 11.50 -22.90 -3.61
C GLN A 133 10.84 -21.71 -4.34
N VAL A 134 11.64 -20.88 -5.02
CA VAL A 134 11.20 -19.62 -5.61
C VAL A 134 11.34 -19.66 -7.13
N GLN A 135 10.23 -19.43 -7.82
CA GLN A 135 10.18 -19.27 -9.26
C GLN A 135 9.81 -17.85 -9.63
N LYS A 136 10.64 -17.16 -10.40
CA LYS A 136 10.32 -15.80 -10.89
C LYS A 136 9.14 -15.84 -11.85
N LEU A 137 8.26 -14.85 -11.73
CA LEU A 137 7.14 -14.65 -12.64
C LEU A 137 7.50 -13.55 -13.65
N ASP A 138 7.20 -13.78 -14.91
CA ASP A 138 7.37 -12.81 -15.99
C ASP A 138 6.13 -11.91 -16.09
N ALA A 139 5.96 -11.08 -15.07
CA ALA A 139 4.85 -10.15 -14.95
C ALA A 139 5.27 -8.91 -14.18
N SER A 140 4.55 -7.81 -14.34
CA SER A 140 4.85 -6.61 -13.58
C SER A 140 4.44 -6.78 -12.11
N GLY A 141 5.25 -6.25 -11.18
CA GLY A 141 4.93 -6.31 -9.76
C GLY A 141 3.59 -5.65 -9.43
N THR A 142 3.21 -4.60 -10.17
CA THR A 142 1.92 -3.91 -9.98
C THR A 142 0.73 -4.76 -10.40
N GLU A 143 0.82 -5.47 -11.52
CA GLU A 143 -0.24 -6.37 -11.99
C GLU A 143 -0.39 -7.55 -11.05
N MET A 144 0.73 -8.17 -10.66
CA MET A 144 0.70 -9.26 -9.69
C MET A 144 0.15 -8.84 -8.33
N MET A 145 0.46 -7.63 -7.86
CA MET A 145 -0.10 -7.11 -6.62
C MET A 145 -1.62 -6.92 -6.72
N LYS A 146 -2.12 -6.35 -7.84
CA LYS A 146 -3.57 -6.24 -8.08
C LYS A 146 -4.25 -7.61 -8.09
N PHE A 147 -3.65 -8.58 -8.79
CA PHE A 147 -4.15 -9.94 -8.86
C PHE A 147 -4.26 -10.59 -7.49
N VAL A 148 -3.21 -10.51 -6.66
CA VAL A 148 -3.21 -11.11 -5.32
C VAL A 148 -4.21 -10.41 -4.40
N ILE A 149 -4.23 -9.05 -4.38
CA ILE A 149 -5.14 -8.28 -3.51
C ILE A 149 -6.60 -8.53 -3.90
N SER A 150 -6.91 -8.70 -5.19
CA SER A 150 -8.27 -9.01 -5.65
C SER A 150 -8.69 -10.47 -5.40
N GLY A 151 -7.80 -11.31 -4.86
CA GLY A 151 -8.08 -12.74 -4.69
C GLY A 151 -8.06 -13.53 -6.00
N GLY A 152 -7.33 -13.05 -7.02
CA GLY A 152 -7.23 -13.69 -8.32
C GLY A 152 -8.39 -13.40 -9.26
N VAL A 153 -9.21 -12.38 -8.97
CA VAL A 153 -10.40 -12.03 -9.78
C VAL A 153 -10.06 -11.08 -10.94
N THR A 154 -8.99 -10.29 -10.80
CA THR A 154 -8.55 -9.36 -11.85
C THR A 154 -7.76 -10.10 -12.93
N ASP A 155 -7.98 -9.79 -14.18
CA ASP A 155 -7.17 -10.28 -15.30
C ASP A 155 -5.74 -9.76 -15.19
N ILE A 156 -4.79 -10.59 -15.63
CA ILE A 156 -3.34 -10.31 -15.66
C ILE A 156 -2.96 -9.80 -17.05
#